data_cbdd6da0812c2cc3f5a39227f77aa992
#
_entry.id   cbdd6da0812c2cc3f5a39227f77aa992
#
_cell.length_a   1.000
_cell.length_b   1.000
_cell.length_c   1.000
_cell.angle_alpha   90.00
_cell.angle_beta   90.00
_cell.angle_gamma   90.00
#
_symmetry.space_group_name_H-M   'P 1'
#
loop_
_entity.id
_entity.type
_entity.pdbx_description
1 polymer ?
#
loop_
_entity_poly.entity_id
_entity_poly.type
_entity_poly.pdbx_seq_one_letter_code
_entity_poly.pdbx_strand_id
1 'polypeptide(L)'
;MAGVQPRGQLHRDRGRDPARRARARRAGAAGLQALKRHVVPAEAEGERLDRHLAGLPDVGSRAAAERLLAAGAVLVDGQARGKSHRLVGGEEIEIEASAPDDGEPDVPPPDLSIAYADEHLLVVDKPAGVVVHPAPGHAGGTLAQALAAAGAAGGEENRPGIVHRIDRDTSGLLVVARTHETYERLQRLVRRRALTREYLALVAGRPRSRRGTIDAPIGRDRHDRLRHSLDTDTPRVAVTHFELEELLERHALLRVRLETGRTHQIRVHLAAIELPVAGDTTYGVAGDLGLERQFLHAARLAFEHPVTGSAVDVSSPLPPDLAAALATARS
;
A
#
# COMPACT_ATOMS: atom_id res chain seq x y z
N MET A 1 -20.45 83.14 16.74
CA MET A 1 -20.57 82.99 15.29
C MET A 1 -19.80 81.75 14.89
N ALA A 2 -20.47 80.68 14.60
CA ALA A 2 -19.88 79.37 14.37
C ALA A 2 -19.72 79.14 12.87
N GLY A 3 -18.51 78.84 12.43
CA GLY A 3 -18.20 78.44 11.04
C GLY A 3 -18.36 76.93 10.85
N VAL A 4 -19.21 76.55 9.90
CA VAL A 4 -19.45 75.19 9.50
C VAL A 4 -18.39 74.79 8.47
N GLN A 5 -17.63 73.70 8.73
CA GLN A 5 -16.78 73.04 7.73
C GLN A 5 -17.50 71.84 7.10
N PRO A 6 -17.32 71.54 5.79
CA PRO A 6 -17.97 70.43 5.09
C PRO A 6 -17.25 69.12 5.30
N ARG A 7 -18.02 68.05 5.38
CA ARG A 7 -17.58 66.65 5.48
C ARG A 7 -16.87 66.17 4.23
N GLY A 8 -15.61 65.72 4.33
CA GLY A 8 -14.87 65.05 3.30
C GLY A 8 -15.36 63.60 3.10
N GLN A 9 -15.52 63.27 1.83
CA GLN A 9 -15.85 61.93 1.36
C GLN A 9 -14.64 60.98 1.55
N LEU A 10 -14.80 59.94 2.32
CA LEU A 10 -13.87 58.81 2.44
C LEU A 10 -13.97 57.95 1.18
N HIS A 11 -12.99 58.00 0.29
CA HIS A 11 -12.77 56.96 -0.72
C HIS A 11 -12.37 55.67 -0.06
N ARG A 12 -13.25 54.64 -0.15
CA ARG A 12 -12.92 53.27 0.20
C ARG A 12 -11.96 52.72 -0.83
N ASP A 13 -10.68 52.64 -0.47
CA ASP A 13 -9.66 51.87 -1.17
C ASP A 13 -10.03 50.39 -1.11
N ARG A 14 -10.40 49.84 -2.27
CA ARG A 14 -10.72 48.38 -2.38
C ARG A 14 -9.44 47.62 -2.19
N GLY A 15 -9.36 46.90 -1.06
CA GLY A 15 -8.26 46.09 -0.63
C GLY A 15 -7.69 45.22 -1.74
N ARG A 16 -6.42 45.44 -2.00
CA ARG A 16 -5.58 44.60 -2.85
C ARG A 16 -5.29 43.30 -2.11
N ASP A 17 -5.88 42.23 -2.59
CA ASP A 17 -5.71 40.86 -2.08
C ASP A 17 -4.22 40.46 -1.97
N PRO A 18 -3.68 40.19 -0.79
CA PRO A 18 -2.30 39.79 -0.57
C PRO A 18 -1.93 38.49 -1.27
N ALA A 19 -2.91 37.62 -1.56
CA ALA A 19 -2.72 36.36 -2.30
C ALA A 19 -2.32 36.64 -3.78
N ARG A 20 -2.82 37.71 -4.37
CA ARG A 20 -2.48 38.12 -5.75
C ARG A 20 -1.02 38.67 -5.86
N ARG A 21 -0.51 39.30 -4.79
CA ARG A 21 0.90 39.81 -4.76
C ARG A 21 1.90 38.68 -4.50
N ALA A 22 1.53 37.63 -3.76
CA ALA A 22 2.38 36.44 -3.55
C ALA A 22 2.53 35.60 -4.83
N ARG A 23 1.48 35.52 -5.66
CA ARG A 23 1.53 34.85 -6.96
C ARG A 23 2.36 35.60 -8.00
N ALA A 24 2.28 36.94 -8.07
CA ALA A 24 3.06 37.74 -9.02
C ALA A 24 4.58 37.71 -8.76
N ARG A 25 5.02 37.38 -7.53
CA ARG A 25 6.43 37.21 -7.19
C ARG A 25 6.99 35.81 -7.46
N ARG A 26 6.13 34.76 -7.52
CA ARG A 26 6.52 33.40 -7.92
C ARG A 26 6.60 33.23 -9.45
N ALA A 27 5.88 34.02 -10.22
CA ALA A 27 5.88 33.96 -11.69
C ALA A 27 7.15 34.51 -12.35
N GLY A 28 8.09 35.06 -11.58
CA GLY A 28 9.29 35.68 -12.11
C GLY A 28 10.55 34.82 -12.18
N ALA A 29 10.52 33.56 -11.75
CA ALA A 29 11.72 32.71 -11.60
C ALA A 29 11.56 31.23 -11.95
N ALA A 30 10.43 30.78 -12.53
CA ALA A 30 10.28 29.43 -13.01
C ALA A 30 9.83 29.45 -14.48
N GLY A 31 10.51 28.66 -15.32
CA GLY A 31 10.22 28.53 -16.75
C GLY A 31 8.74 28.29 -17.02
N LEU A 32 8.26 28.78 -18.18
CA LEU A 32 6.86 28.61 -18.61
C LEU A 32 6.44 27.14 -18.51
N GLN A 33 5.69 26.79 -17.46
CA GLN A 33 5.01 25.50 -17.35
C GLN A 33 3.81 25.53 -18.28
N ALA A 34 3.69 24.55 -19.16
CA ALA A 34 2.59 24.46 -20.12
C ALA A 34 1.28 24.23 -19.37
N LEU A 35 0.36 25.18 -19.40
CA LEU A 35 -1.02 25.04 -18.93
C LEU A 35 -1.78 24.16 -19.94
N LYS A 36 -2.27 23.02 -19.49
CA LYS A 36 -3.19 22.19 -20.28
C LYS A 36 -4.62 22.61 -19.98
N ARG A 37 -5.41 22.82 -21.03
CA ARG A 37 -6.80 23.27 -20.93
C ARG A 37 -7.72 22.20 -21.49
N HIS A 38 -8.78 21.92 -20.77
CA HIS A 38 -9.85 21.01 -21.15
C HIS A 38 -11.19 21.69 -20.96
N VAL A 39 -12.04 21.62 -21.98
CA VAL A 39 -13.43 22.09 -21.87
C VAL A 39 -14.29 20.91 -21.47
N VAL A 40 -15.10 21.08 -20.43
CA VAL A 40 -16.02 20.07 -19.94
C VAL A 40 -17.09 19.78 -21.00
N PRO A 41 -17.17 18.56 -21.55
CA PRO A 41 -18.19 18.22 -22.52
C PRO A 41 -19.59 18.17 -21.87
N ALA A 42 -20.63 18.43 -22.65
CA ALA A 42 -22.00 18.46 -22.13
C ALA A 42 -22.41 17.15 -21.44
N GLU A 43 -21.89 16.01 -21.90
CA GLU A 43 -22.15 14.68 -21.34
C GLU A 43 -21.58 14.48 -19.93
N ALA A 44 -20.61 15.32 -19.54
CA ALA A 44 -19.97 15.29 -18.22
C ALA A 44 -20.64 16.23 -17.21
N GLU A 45 -21.77 16.88 -17.59
CA GLU A 45 -22.53 17.74 -16.68
C GLU A 45 -22.97 16.97 -15.42
N GLY A 46 -22.70 17.54 -14.24
CA GLY A 46 -22.99 16.91 -12.96
C GLY A 46 -21.96 15.86 -12.51
N GLU A 47 -20.97 15.54 -13.34
CA GLU A 47 -19.85 14.67 -12.92
C GLU A 47 -19.00 15.37 -11.88
N ARG A 48 -18.38 14.57 -11.00
CA ARG A 48 -17.45 15.12 -10.00
C ARG A 48 -16.10 15.44 -10.63
N LEU A 49 -15.52 16.57 -10.24
CA LEU A 49 -14.22 17.04 -10.76
C LEU A 49 -13.12 15.97 -10.60
N ASP A 50 -13.00 15.30 -9.43
CA ASP A 50 -12.00 14.26 -9.20
C ASP A 50 -12.15 13.04 -10.13
N ARG A 51 -13.38 12.70 -10.50
CA ARG A 51 -13.67 11.60 -11.40
C ARG A 51 -13.39 11.97 -12.85
N HIS A 52 -13.84 13.14 -13.27
CA HIS A 52 -13.62 13.65 -14.62
C HIS A 52 -12.12 13.77 -14.93
N LEU A 53 -11.35 14.38 -14.01
CA LEU A 53 -9.89 14.48 -14.13
C LEU A 53 -9.22 13.12 -14.29
N ALA A 54 -9.66 12.12 -13.53
CA ALA A 54 -9.08 10.76 -13.61
C ALA A 54 -9.26 10.08 -14.97
N GLY A 55 -10.28 10.50 -15.74
CA GLY A 55 -10.55 10.04 -17.11
C GLY A 55 -9.74 10.76 -18.19
N LEU A 56 -9.07 11.87 -17.87
CA LEU A 56 -8.27 12.60 -18.84
C LEU A 56 -6.95 11.87 -19.11
N PRO A 57 -6.51 11.73 -20.38
CA PRO A 57 -5.25 11.07 -20.74
C PRO A 57 -4.04 11.65 -20.02
N ASP A 58 -4.06 12.96 -19.75
CA ASP A 58 -2.99 13.71 -19.09
C ASP A 58 -2.91 13.49 -17.56
N VAL A 59 -3.93 12.89 -16.97
CA VAL A 59 -4.02 12.64 -15.52
C VAL A 59 -3.99 11.14 -15.22
N GLY A 60 -4.71 10.34 -16.00
CA GLY A 60 -4.62 8.88 -16.05
C GLY A 60 -5.08 8.11 -14.81
N SER A 61 -5.28 8.74 -13.65
CA SER A 61 -5.75 8.05 -12.45
C SER A 61 -6.42 8.97 -11.43
N ARG A 62 -7.30 8.40 -10.60
CA ARG A 62 -7.96 9.14 -9.52
C ARG A 62 -6.98 9.65 -8.45
N ALA A 63 -5.91 8.90 -8.18
CA ALA A 63 -4.86 9.31 -7.25
C ALA A 63 -4.08 10.53 -7.76
N ALA A 64 -3.78 10.57 -9.08
CA ALA A 64 -3.17 11.74 -9.72
C ALA A 64 -4.10 12.95 -9.68
N ALA A 65 -5.39 12.77 -9.96
CA ALA A 65 -6.39 13.83 -9.86
C ALA A 65 -6.47 14.42 -8.43
N GLU A 66 -6.49 13.57 -7.41
CA GLU A 66 -6.52 14.02 -6.02
C GLU A 66 -5.24 14.78 -5.62
N ARG A 67 -4.06 14.37 -6.11
CA ARG A 67 -2.79 15.10 -5.89
C ARG A 67 -2.79 16.48 -6.54
N LEU A 68 -3.19 16.57 -7.81
CA LEU A 68 -3.28 17.84 -8.53
C LEU A 68 -4.24 18.82 -7.83
N LEU A 69 -5.39 18.34 -7.38
CA LEU A 69 -6.36 19.14 -6.63
C LEU A 69 -5.81 19.59 -5.27
N ALA A 70 -5.13 18.71 -4.53
CA ALA A 70 -4.52 19.03 -3.24
C ALA A 70 -3.37 20.05 -3.37
N ALA A 71 -2.60 19.97 -4.46
CA ALA A 71 -1.54 20.92 -4.79
C ALA A 71 -2.07 22.28 -5.29
N GLY A 72 -3.38 22.41 -5.54
CA GLY A 72 -3.98 23.61 -6.13
C GLY A 72 -3.59 23.83 -7.60
N ALA A 73 -3.14 22.79 -8.28
CA ALA A 73 -2.71 22.79 -9.67
C ALA A 73 -3.87 22.69 -10.68
N VAL A 74 -5.12 22.64 -10.21
CA VAL A 74 -6.33 22.57 -11.04
C VAL A 74 -7.22 23.78 -10.75
N LEU A 75 -7.59 24.48 -11.81
CA LEU A 75 -8.56 25.56 -11.74
C LEU A 75 -9.75 25.23 -12.66
N VAL A 76 -10.95 25.58 -12.23
CA VAL A 76 -12.17 25.51 -13.04
C VAL A 76 -12.65 26.95 -13.21
N ASP A 77 -12.74 27.43 -14.45
CA ASP A 77 -13.00 28.85 -14.78
C ASP A 77 -12.09 29.79 -13.98
N GLY A 78 -10.80 29.50 -13.90
CA GLY A 78 -9.80 30.29 -13.19
C GLY A 78 -9.90 30.25 -11.65
N GLN A 79 -10.74 29.38 -11.05
CA GLN A 79 -10.94 29.25 -9.61
C GLN A 79 -10.58 27.84 -9.11
N ALA A 80 -9.85 27.76 -7.98
CA ALA A 80 -9.62 26.48 -7.33
C ALA A 80 -10.95 25.92 -6.79
N ARG A 81 -11.25 24.67 -7.17
CA ARG A 81 -12.45 23.95 -6.75
C ARG A 81 -12.08 22.70 -5.94
N GLY A 82 -12.96 22.33 -5.02
CA GLY A 82 -12.80 21.08 -4.25
C GLY A 82 -13.06 19.84 -5.10
N LYS A 83 -12.50 18.69 -4.73
CA LYS A 83 -12.63 17.42 -5.46
C LYS A 83 -14.07 16.96 -5.74
N SER A 84 -15.04 17.39 -4.92
CA SER A 84 -16.45 17.06 -5.04
C SER A 84 -17.25 18.08 -5.88
N HIS A 85 -16.58 19.10 -6.44
CA HIS A 85 -17.24 20.06 -7.34
C HIS A 85 -17.95 19.34 -8.47
N ARG A 86 -19.21 19.72 -8.72
CA ARG A 86 -20.01 19.20 -9.82
C ARG A 86 -19.78 20.07 -11.04
N LEU A 87 -19.28 19.46 -12.10
CA LEU A 87 -18.95 20.16 -13.34
C LEU A 87 -20.25 20.58 -14.08
N VAL A 88 -20.15 21.72 -14.75
CA VAL A 88 -21.17 22.22 -15.68
C VAL A 88 -20.61 22.16 -17.09
N GLY A 89 -21.41 21.72 -18.06
CA GLY A 89 -21.00 21.66 -19.46
C GLY A 89 -20.49 23.03 -19.94
N GLY A 90 -19.31 23.06 -20.57
CA GLY A 90 -18.66 24.27 -21.05
C GLY A 90 -17.69 24.94 -20.07
N GLU A 91 -17.61 24.52 -18.79
CA GLU A 91 -16.56 24.99 -17.87
C GLU A 91 -15.16 24.67 -18.43
N GLU A 92 -14.21 25.59 -18.26
CA GLU A 92 -12.81 25.39 -18.65
C GLU A 92 -11.99 24.89 -17.46
N ILE A 93 -11.41 23.68 -17.57
CA ILE A 93 -10.49 23.12 -16.59
C ILE A 93 -9.06 23.47 -17.04
N GLU A 94 -8.36 24.25 -16.24
CA GLU A 94 -6.93 24.51 -16.40
C GLU A 94 -6.15 23.60 -15.46
N ILE A 95 -5.26 22.79 -16.03
CA ILE A 95 -4.34 21.94 -15.27
C ILE A 95 -2.95 22.54 -15.46
N GLU A 96 -2.38 23.03 -14.37
CA GLU A 96 -0.97 23.40 -14.36
C GLU A 96 -0.19 22.08 -14.60
N ALA A 97 0.41 21.94 -15.78
CA ALA A 97 1.31 20.83 -16.03
C ALA A 97 2.50 21.04 -15.06
N SER A 98 2.37 20.48 -13.87
CA SER A 98 3.58 20.11 -13.15
C SER A 98 4.34 19.23 -14.13
N ALA A 99 5.58 19.55 -14.44
CA ALA A 99 6.51 18.57 -14.97
C ALA A 99 6.27 17.27 -14.17
N PRO A 100 6.25 16.09 -14.80
CA PRO A 100 6.15 14.86 -14.05
C PRO A 100 7.07 15.05 -12.86
N ASP A 101 6.55 14.82 -11.65
CA ASP A 101 7.26 15.11 -10.41
C ASP A 101 8.57 14.32 -10.43
N ASP A 102 9.61 14.94 -11.02
CA ASP A 102 10.98 14.44 -11.06
C ASP A 102 11.60 14.46 -9.65
N GLY A 103 10.77 14.48 -8.61
CA GLY A 103 11.13 14.79 -7.25
C GLY A 103 10.74 13.79 -6.17
N GLU A 104 10.12 12.63 -6.46
CA GLU A 104 10.37 11.52 -5.56
C GLU A 104 11.78 10.99 -5.89
N PRO A 105 12.66 10.86 -4.88
CA PRO A 105 13.98 10.32 -5.14
C PRO A 105 13.80 9.02 -5.92
N ASP A 106 14.56 8.85 -7.00
CA ASP A 106 14.65 7.59 -7.74
C ASP A 106 15.20 6.55 -6.75
N VAL A 107 14.30 6.02 -5.93
CA VAL A 107 14.62 4.96 -4.97
C VAL A 107 14.81 3.73 -5.84
N PRO A 108 16.06 3.25 -5.98
CA PRO A 108 16.30 2.09 -6.80
C PRO A 108 15.46 0.92 -6.28
N PRO A 109 15.00 0.05 -7.18
CA PRO A 109 14.31 -1.16 -6.77
C PRO A 109 15.20 -1.96 -5.82
N PRO A 110 14.62 -2.63 -4.81
CA PRO A 110 15.40 -3.42 -3.86
C PRO A 110 16.11 -4.57 -4.57
N ASP A 111 17.27 -4.93 -4.09
CA ASP A 111 17.93 -6.16 -4.51
C ASP A 111 17.05 -7.36 -4.20
N LEU A 112 16.82 -8.21 -5.20
CA LEU A 112 16.02 -9.42 -5.06
C LEU A 112 16.89 -10.60 -4.67
N SER A 113 16.65 -11.17 -3.50
CA SER A 113 17.11 -12.52 -3.18
C SER A 113 16.18 -13.54 -3.85
N ILE A 114 16.68 -14.29 -4.82
CA ILE A 114 15.92 -15.30 -5.57
C ILE A 114 16.24 -16.66 -4.96
N ALA A 115 15.24 -17.26 -4.31
CA ALA A 115 15.36 -18.57 -3.66
C ALA A 115 15.10 -19.75 -4.62
N TYR A 116 14.34 -19.51 -5.70
CA TYR A 116 14.11 -20.45 -6.80
C TYR A 116 13.80 -19.69 -8.09
N ALA A 117 14.28 -20.16 -9.22
CA ALA A 117 13.99 -19.60 -10.52
C ALA A 117 13.99 -20.66 -11.61
N ASP A 118 13.03 -20.55 -12.54
CA ASP A 118 13.03 -21.25 -13.82
C ASP A 118 12.44 -20.34 -14.92
N GLU A 119 12.12 -20.88 -16.08
CA GLU A 119 11.55 -20.13 -17.20
C GLU A 119 10.10 -19.67 -16.97
N HIS A 120 9.40 -20.25 -15.98
CA HIS A 120 7.97 -20.05 -15.72
C HIS A 120 7.70 -19.17 -14.51
N LEU A 121 8.48 -19.31 -13.44
CA LEU A 121 8.25 -18.62 -12.17
C LEU A 121 9.53 -18.31 -11.40
N LEU A 122 9.40 -17.40 -10.44
CA LEU A 122 10.40 -17.07 -9.43
C LEU A 122 9.80 -17.30 -8.04
N VAL A 123 10.60 -17.78 -7.09
CA VAL A 123 10.33 -17.63 -5.66
C VAL A 123 11.37 -16.64 -5.11
N VAL A 124 10.91 -15.51 -4.62
CA VAL A 124 11.77 -14.46 -4.09
C VAL A 124 11.65 -14.39 -2.58
N ASP A 125 12.76 -14.09 -1.91
CA ASP A 125 12.82 -13.82 -0.48
C ASP A 125 12.79 -12.31 -0.27
N LYS A 126 11.62 -11.77 0.09
CA LYS A 126 11.39 -10.35 0.25
C LYS A 126 11.98 -9.87 1.58
N PRO A 127 12.86 -8.88 1.61
CA PRO A 127 13.27 -8.25 2.86
C PRO A 127 12.10 -7.48 3.50
N ALA A 128 12.19 -7.24 4.81
CA ALA A 128 11.28 -6.35 5.51
C ALA A 128 11.44 -4.89 5.04
N GLY A 129 10.41 -4.06 5.24
CA GLY A 129 10.42 -2.65 4.86
C GLY A 129 10.05 -2.39 3.40
N VAL A 130 10.12 -3.39 2.53
CA VAL A 130 9.84 -3.25 1.09
C VAL A 130 8.35 -3.35 0.81
N VAL A 131 7.80 -2.30 0.20
CA VAL A 131 6.41 -2.27 -0.29
C VAL A 131 6.30 -3.13 -1.55
N VAL A 132 5.25 -3.97 -1.62
CA VAL A 132 5.09 -4.91 -2.73
C VAL A 132 4.75 -4.19 -4.04
N HIS A 133 3.94 -3.11 -4.01
CA HIS A 133 3.55 -2.35 -5.20
C HIS A 133 3.42 -0.87 -4.88
N PRO A 134 3.52 0.01 -5.90
CA PRO A 134 3.37 1.44 -5.71
C PRO A 134 2.06 1.77 -4.97
N ALA A 135 2.17 2.66 -4.01
CA ALA A 135 1.05 3.15 -3.21
C ALA A 135 1.22 4.66 -3.00
N PRO A 136 0.17 5.40 -2.62
CA PRO A 136 0.31 6.82 -2.28
C PRO A 136 1.43 7.02 -1.25
N GLY A 137 2.46 7.82 -1.61
CA GLY A 137 3.66 8.05 -0.80
C GLY A 137 4.82 7.06 -1.01
N HIS A 138 4.69 6.09 -1.95
CA HIS A 138 5.73 5.12 -2.31
C HIS A 138 5.63 4.78 -3.80
N ALA A 139 6.04 5.69 -4.68
CA ALA A 139 6.00 5.48 -6.14
C ALA A 139 7.21 4.68 -6.64
N GLY A 140 8.36 4.79 -5.95
CA GLY A 140 9.62 4.12 -6.29
C GLY A 140 10.06 3.08 -5.26
N GLY A 141 11.11 2.30 -5.56
CA GLY A 141 11.71 1.32 -4.66
C GLY A 141 10.82 0.13 -4.31
N THR A 142 9.84 -0.21 -5.16
CA THR A 142 8.89 -1.27 -4.87
C THR A 142 9.37 -2.64 -5.36
N LEU A 143 8.88 -3.70 -4.71
CA LEU A 143 9.13 -5.07 -5.14
C LEU A 143 8.64 -5.31 -6.58
N ALA A 144 7.50 -4.72 -6.97
CA ALA A 144 6.94 -4.86 -8.32
C ALA A 144 7.91 -4.35 -9.40
N GLN A 145 8.61 -3.24 -9.16
CA GLN A 145 9.64 -2.73 -10.07
C GLN A 145 10.84 -3.68 -10.19
N ALA A 146 11.34 -4.17 -9.06
CA ALA A 146 12.43 -5.16 -9.05
C ALA A 146 12.03 -6.47 -9.75
N LEU A 147 10.80 -6.94 -9.54
CA LEU A 147 10.26 -8.14 -10.18
C LEU A 147 10.09 -7.97 -11.68
N ALA A 148 9.64 -6.80 -12.15
CA ALA A 148 9.55 -6.50 -13.58
C ALA A 148 10.94 -6.58 -14.24
N ALA A 149 11.97 -6.00 -13.61
CA ALA A 149 13.36 -6.09 -14.08
C ALA A 149 13.89 -7.54 -14.07
N ALA A 150 13.43 -8.39 -13.14
CA ALA A 150 13.76 -9.82 -13.08
C ALA A 150 12.95 -10.69 -14.06
N GLY A 151 12.08 -10.09 -14.89
CA GLY A 151 11.30 -10.78 -15.90
C GLY A 151 9.97 -11.34 -15.39
N ALA A 152 9.42 -10.82 -14.30
CA ALA A 152 8.07 -11.14 -13.87
C ALA A 152 7.04 -10.60 -14.87
N ALA A 153 6.00 -11.39 -15.17
CA ALA A 153 4.98 -11.03 -16.15
C ALA A 153 3.61 -11.65 -15.83
N GLY A 154 2.57 -11.07 -16.42
CA GLY A 154 1.18 -11.48 -16.23
C GLY A 154 0.47 -10.73 -15.11
N GLY A 155 -0.85 -10.68 -15.19
CA GLY A 155 -1.69 -9.93 -14.27
C GLY A 155 -1.81 -8.46 -14.62
N GLU A 156 -1.95 -7.62 -13.60
CA GLU A 156 -2.05 -6.16 -13.76
C GLU A 156 -0.66 -5.57 -14.06
N GLU A 157 -0.59 -4.54 -14.91
CA GLU A 157 0.65 -3.89 -15.35
C GLU A 157 1.51 -3.38 -14.18
N ASN A 158 0.87 -2.86 -13.14
CA ASN A 158 1.53 -2.36 -11.93
C ASN A 158 1.90 -3.45 -10.91
N ARG A 159 1.59 -4.73 -11.21
CA ARG A 159 1.86 -5.91 -10.34
C ARG A 159 2.27 -7.13 -11.16
N PRO A 160 3.33 -7.04 -11.98
CA PRO A 160 3.68 -8.10 -12.89
C PRO A 160 3.95 -9.42 -12.15
N GLY A 161 3.23 -10.47 -12.52
CA GLY A 161 3.40 -11.82 -12.01
C GLY A 161 2.98 -12.08 -10.56
N ILE A 162 2.56 -11.08 -9.80
CA ILE A 162 2.28 -11.21 -8.36
C ILE A 162 0.90 -11.83 -8.14
N VAL A 163 0.84 -13.05 -7.58
CA VAL A 163 -0.40 -13.80 -7.31
C VAL A 163 -0.84 -13.77 -5.85
N HIS A 164 0.06 -13.44 -4.92
CA HIS A 164 -0.22 -13.21 -3.51
C HIS A 164 0.74 -12.18 -2.92
N ARG A 165 0.50 -11.77 -1.69
CA ARG A 165 1.30 -10.74 -1.03
C ARG A 165 1.61 -11.09 0.40
N ILE A 166 2.66 -10.48 0.93
CA ILE A 166 2.98 -10.35 2.35
C ILE A 166 3.03 -8.86 2.71
N ASP A 167 2.91 -8.53 3.98
CA ASP A 167 2.92 -7.14 4.44
C ASP A 167 4.29 -6.47 4.20
N ARG A 168 4.33 -5.13 4.18
CA ARG A 168 5.58 -4.36 4.00
C ARG A 168 6.70 -4.86 4.91
N ASP A 169 6.42 -4.94 6.21
CA ASP A 169 7.40 -5.25 7.25
C ASP A 169 7.47 -6.76 7.58
N THR A 170 6.73 -7.61 6.86
CA THR A 170 6.90 -9.06 6.86
C THR A 170 7.97 -9.44 5.86
N SER A 171 8.94 -10.25 6.27
CA SER A 171 9.98 -10.82 5.43
C SER A 171 9.61 -12.22 4.93
N GLY A 172 10.33 -12.72 3.90
CA GLY A 172 10.26 -14.10 3.44
C GLY A 172 9.64 -14.33 2.07
N LEU A 173 9.26 -15.56 1.82
CA LEU A 173 9.01 -16.11 0.49
C LEU A 173 7.73 -15.65 -0.17
N LEU A 174 7.84 -15.34 -1.45
CA LEU A 174 6.76 -14.94 -2.34
C LEU A 174 6.96 -15.59 -3.72
N VAL A 175 5.93 -16.26 -4.29
CA VAL A 175 5.99 -16.79 -5.66
C VAL A 175 5.44 -15.77 -6.66
N VAL A 176 6.11 -15.68 -7.81
CA VAL A 176 5.83 -14.73 -8.88
C VAL A 176 5.91 -15.43 -10.23
N ALA A 177 4.97 -15.15 -11.12
CA ALA A 177 4.96 -15.68 -12.48
C ALA A 177 5.91 -14.89 -13.40
N ARG A 178 6.49 -15.58 -14.39
CA ARG A 178 7.27 -14.99 -15.48
C ARG A 178 6.52 -14.94 -16.81
N THR A 179 5.35 -15.56 -16.88
CA THR A 179 4.47 -15.53 -18.05
C THR A 179 3.01 -15.34 -17.64
N HIS A 180 2.19 -14.83 -18.55
CA HIS A 180 0.74 -14.67 -18.29
C HIS A 180 0.07 -16.02 -18.03
N GLU A 181 0.41 -17.05 -18.77
CA GLU A 181 -0.13 -18.40 -18.57
C GLU A 181 0.21 -18.95 -17.17
N THR A 182 1.46 -18.82 -16.73
CA THR A 182 1.88 -19.24 -15.38
C THR A 182 1.18 -18.42 -14.31
N TYR A 183 0.97 -17.12 -14.53
CA TYR A 183 0.21 -16.26 -13.63
C TYR A 183 -1.21 -16.80 -13.40
N GLU A 184 -1.94 -17.14 -14.46
CA GLU A 184 -3.28 -17.70 -14.34
C GLU A 184 -3.31 -19.05 -13.64
N ARG A 185 -2.32 -19.91 -13.92
CA ARG A 185 -2.17 -21.22 -13.28
C ARG A 185 -1.87 -21.07 -11.77
N LEU A 186 -0.94 -20.19 -11.38
CA LEU A 186 -0.63 -19.89 -9.97
C LEU A 186 -1.85 -19.28 -9.25
N GLN A 187 -2.60 -18.38 -9.90
CA GLN A 187 -3.85 -17.88 -9.33
C GLN A 187 -4.86 -19.00 -9.04
N ARG A 188 -4.95 -20.02 -9.93
CA ARG A 188 -5.80 -21.21 -9.68
C ARG A 188 -5.33 -21.98 -8.45
N LEU A 189 -4.01 -22.19 -8.26
CA LEU A 189 -3.46 -22.82 -7.06
C LEU A 189 -3.81 -22.03 -5.80
N VAL A 190 -3.66 -20.71 -5.83
CA VAL A 190 -4.05 -19.85 -4.68
C VAL A 190 -5.54 -19.96 -4.37
N ARG A 191 -6.42 -19.91 -5.38
CA ARG A 191 -7.87 -20.06 -5.21
C ARG A 191 -8.27 -21.43 -4.65
N ARG A 192 -7.58 -22.51 -5.09
CA ARG A 192 -7.81 -23.87 -4.63
C ARG A 192 -7.13 -24.19 -3.30
N ARG A 193 -6.43 -23.21 -2.69
CA ARG A 193 -5.63 -23.39 -1.45
C ARG A 193 -4.55 -24.46 -1.59
N ALA A 194 -4.07 -24.71 -2.80
CA ALA A 194 -3.04 -25.69 -3.12
C ALA A 194 -1.61 -25.13 -3.00
N LEU A 195 -1.46 -23.91 -2.47
CA LEU A 195 -0.19 -23.26 -2.18
C LEU A 195 0.03 -23.29 -0.67
N THR A 196 0.95 -24.10 -0.19
CA THR A 196 1.34 -24.14 1.22
C THR A 196 2.21 -22.93 1.54
N ARG A 197 1.75 -22.07 2.45
CA ARG A 197 2.44 -20.87 2.94
C ARG A 197 2.60 -21.00 4.44
N GLU A 198 3.83 -21.27 4.89
CA GLU A 198 4.13 -21.39 6.32
C GLU A 198 4.94 -20.18 6.77
N TYR A 199 4.57 -19.67 7.93
CA TYR A 199 5.19 -18.52 8.57
C TYR A 199 5.73 -18.92 9.93
N LEU A 200 6.80 -18.28 10.37
CA LEU A 200 7.22 -18.26 11.76
C LEU A 200 6.74 -16.95 12.38
N ALA A 201 6.04 -17.06 13.49
CA ALA A 201 5.55 -15.94 14.28
C ALA A 201 5.96 -16.12 15.75
N LEU A 202 6.67 -15.16 16.31
CA LEU A 202 6.87 -15.10 17.77
C LEU A 202 5.75 -14.25 18.36
N VAL A 203 5.03 -14.82 19.33
CA VAL A 203 3.89 -14.15 19.97
C VAL A 203 4.17 -13.89 21.46
N ALA A 204 3.64 -12.80 22.00
CA ALA A 204 3.64 -12.55 23.42
C ALA A 204 2.56 -13.42 24.09
N GLY A 205 2.91 -14.07 25.21
CA GLY A 205 2.01 -14.96 25.94
C GLY A 205 2.17 -16.45 25.58
N ARG A 206 1.25 -17.24 26.11
CA ARG A 206 1.27 -18.69 25.99
C ARG A 206 -0.01 -19.21 25.34
N PRO A 207 0.05 -19.95 24.22
CA PRO A 207 -1.14 -20.53 23.62
C PRO A 207 -1.77 -21.58 24.55
N ARG A 208 -3.11 -21.59 24.59
CA ARG A 208 -3.87 -22.55 25.41
C ARG A 208 -3.78 -23.99 24.89
N SER A 209 -3.33 -24.18 23.66
CA SER A 209 -3.15 -25.50 23.02
C SER A 209 -1.93 -25.48 22.10
N ARG A 210 -1.37 -26.66 21.86
CA ARG A 210 -0.21 -26.80 20.95
C ARG A 210 -0.57 -26.58 19.48
N ARG A 211 -1.84 -26.70 19.12
CA ARG A 211 -2.36 -26.50 17.76
C ARG A 211 -3.72 -25.81 17.84
N GLY A 212 -4.01 -24.98 16.85
CA GLY A 212 -5.30 -24.32 16.76
C GLY A 212 -5.62 -23.86 15.34
N THR A 213 -6.92 -23.63 15.14
CA THR A 213 -7.47 -23.02 13.94
C THR A 213 -8.27 -21.80 14.34
N ILE A 214 -7.99 -20.68 13.69
CA ILE A 214 -8.75 -19.45 13.85
C ILE A 214 -9.52 -19.26 12.55
N ASP A 215 -10.84 -19.49 12.62
CA ASP A 215 -11.78 -19.27 11.51
C ASP A 215 -12.67 -18.10 11.87
N ALA A 216 -12.24 -16.91 11.47
CA ALA A 216 -12.92 -15.67 11.78
C ALA A 216 -12.77 -14.69 10.64
N PRO A 217 -13.87 -14.14 10.08
CA PRO A 217 -13.79 -13.25 8.94
C PRO A 217 -13.13 -11.92 9.31
N ILE A 218 -12.32 -11.37 8.40
CA ILE A 218 -11.57 -10.13 8.56
C ILE A 218 -12.00 -9.13 7.50
N GLY A 219 -12.09 -7.86 7.88
CA GLY A 219 -12.29 -6.75 6.97
C GLY A 219 -11.64 -5.47 7.46
N ARG A 220 -11.92 -4.36 6.80
CA ARG A 220 -11.48 -3.06 7.27
C ARG A 220 -12.17 -2.73 8.59
N ASP A 221 -11.42 -2.25 9.57
CA ASP A 221 -11.93 -1.88 10.88
C ASP A 221 -12.99 -0.76 10.76
N ARG A 222 -14.04 -0.80 11.59
CA ARG A 222 -15.12 0.18 11.58
C ARG A 222 -14.68 1.56 12.01
N HIS A 223 -13.73 1.63 12.94
CA HIS A 223 -13.33 2.85 13.62
C HIS A 223 -12.01 3.40 13.10
N ASP A 224 -11.11 2.52 12.64
CA ASP A 224 -9.79 2.89 12.11
C ASP A 224 -9.61 2.36 10.67
N ARG A 225 -9.68 3.26 9.70
CA ARG A 225 -9.54 2.93 8.28
C ARG A 225 -8.17 2.37 7.88
N LEU A 226 -7.15 2.53 8.70
CA LEU A 226 -5.79 2.02 8.45
C LEU A 226 -5.62 0.58 8.97
N ARG A 227 -6.53 0.11 9.82
CA ARG A 227 -6.51 -1.22 10.43
C ARG A 227 -7.46 -2.20 9.73
N HIS A 228 -7.20 -3.47 9.97
CA HIS A 228 -8.13 -4.57 9.72
C HIS A 228 -8.48 -5.21 11.05
N SER A 229 -9.70 -5.74 11.17
CA SER A 229 -10.18 -6.36 12.40
C SER A 229 -11.27 -7.39 12.12
N LEU A 230 -11.74 -8.07 13.17
CA LEU A 230 -12.94 -8.91 13.15
C LEU A 230 -14.20 -8.04 13.25
N ASP A 231 -14.08 -6.84 13.83
CA ASP A 231 -15.17 -5.84 13.88
C ASP A 231 -15.17 -5.00 12.59
N THR A 232 -15.96 -5.46 11.63
CA THR A 232 -15.96 -4.90 10.27
C THR A 232 -17.34 -4.99 9.60
N ASP A 233 -17.64 -3.99 8.76
CA ASP A 233 -18.85 -4.00 7.91
C ASP A 233 -18.63 -4.74 6.57
N THR A 234 -17.39 -5.13 6.26
CA THR A 234 -17.01 -5.80 5.02
C THR A 234 -16.25 -7.10 5.28
N PRO A 235 -16.85 -8.08 6.01
CA PRO A 235 -16.17 -9.30 6.41
C PRO A 235 -15.83 -10.18 5.20
N ARG A 236 -14.63 -10.74 5.20
CA ARG A 236 -14.17 -11.73 4.22
C ARG A 236 -13.65 -12.95 4.93
N VAL A 237 -14.06 -14.13 4.51
CA VAL A 237 -13.59 -15.41 5.07
C VAL A 237 -12.07 -15.42 5.22
N ALA A 238 -11.61 -15.76 6.41
CA ALA A 238 -10.20 -15.88 6.75
C ALA A 238 -9.98 -17.06 7.70
N VAL A 239 -9.03 -17.94 7.33
CA VAL A 239 -8.70 -19.14 8.10
C VAL A 239 -7.19 -19.24 8.28
N THR A 240 -6.76 -19.34 9.55
CA THR A 240 -5.36 -19.42 9.96
C THR A 240 -5.18 -20.61 10.88
N HIS A 241 -4.21 -21.47 10.60
CA HIS A 241 -3.81 -22.57 11.47
C HIS A 241 -2.50 -22.22 12.15
N PHE A 242 -2.32 -22.64 13.39
CA PHE A 242 -1.05 -22.53 14.08
C PHE A 242 -0.66 -23.81 14.79
N GLU A 243 0.64 -24.02 14.93
CA GLU A 243 1.25 -25.08 15.73
C GLU A 243 2.38 -24.48 16.57
N LEU A 244 2.44 -24.86 17.84
CA LEU A 244 3.49 -24.44 18.77
C LEU A 244 4.80 -25.16 18.41
N GLU A 245 5.80 -24.40 17.97
CA GLU A 245 7.17 -24.87 17.72
C GLU A 245 7.96 -24.91 19.02
N GLU A 246 7.95 -23.78 19.76
CA GLU A 246 8.75 -23.62 20.97
C GLU A 246 8.00 -22.76 21.99
N LEU A 247 7.96 -23.21 23.24
CA LEU A 247 7.39 -22.45 24.35
C LEU A 247 8.54 -21.83 25.15
N LEU A 248 8.50 -20.51 25.29
CA LEU A 248 9.48 -19.71 26.00
C LEU A 248 8.85 -19.17 27.30
N GLU A 249 9.64 -18.44 28.11
CA GLU A 249 9.15 -17.95 29.39
C GLU A 249 7.93 -17.01 29.25
N ARG A 250 8.04 -16.02 28.39
CA ARG A 250 7.02 -14.97 28.16
C ARG A 250 6.45 -14.97 26.75
N HIS A 251 7.02 -15.76 25.84
CA HIS A 251 6.68 -15.80 24.41
C HIS A 251 6.44 -17.26 23.95
N ALA A 252 5.90 -17.40 22.76
CA ALA A 252 5.82 -18.68 22.07
C ALA A 252 6.16 -18.51 20.58
N LEU A 253 7.01 -19.38 20.06
CA LEU A 253 7.27 -19.47 18.63
C LEU A 253 6.21 -20.39 18.00
N LEU A 254 5.50 -19.86 17.02
CA LEU A 254 4.44 -20.57 16.31
C LEU A 254 4.83 -20.76 14.84
N ARG A 255 4.54 -21.95 14.32
CA ARG A 255 4.42 -22.21 12.88
C ARG A 255 2.98 -21.90 12.49
N VAL A 256 2.79 -21.00 11.56
CA VAL A 256 1.46 -20.54 11.12
C VAL A 256 1.26 -20.90 9.65
N ARG A 257 0.14 -21.51 9.31
CA ARG A 257 -0.26 -21.86 7.95
C ARG A 257 -1.54 -21.13 7.55
N LEU A 258 -1.54 -20.58 6.34
CA LEU A 258 -2.67 -19.82 5.80
C LEU A 258 -3.45 -20.63 4.76
N GLU A 259 -4.78 -20.74 4.92
CA GLU A 259 -5.67 -21.13 3.82
C GLU A 259 -6.05 -19.91 2.96
N THR A 260 -6.28 -18.78 3.58
CA THR A 260 -6.62 -17.50 2.96
C THR A 260 -5.47 -16.50 3.12
N GLY A 261 -5.49 -15.39 2.42
CA GLY A 261 -4.45 -14.34 2.52
C GLY A 261 -5.08 -12.95 2.56
N ARG A 262 -5.73 -12.60 3.68
CA ARG A 262 -6.27 -11.24 3.88
C ARG A 262 -5.19 -10.33 4.43
N THR A 263 -5.34 -9.04 4.20
CA THR A 263 -4.42 -8.04 4.74
C THR A 263 -4.33 -8.18 6.25
N HIS A 264 -3.10 -8.24 6.79
CA HIS A 264 -2.77 -8.39 8.21
C HIS A 264 -3.36 -9.65 8.88
N GLN A 265 -3.77 -10.68 8.13
CA GLN A 265 -4.57 -11.80 8.63
C GLN A 265 -3.94 -12.49 9.85
N ILE A 266 -2.68 -12.90 9.79
CA ILE A 266 -1.99 -13.58 10.91
C ILE A 266 -1.99 -12.68 12.15
N ARG A 267 -1.63 -11.43 11.97
CA ARG A 267 -1.50 -10.43 13.04
C ARG A 267 -2.83 -10.17 13.74
N VAL A 268 -3.91 -9.97 12.97
CA VAL A 268 -5.27 -9.78 13.49
C VAL A 268 -5.77 -11.03 14.21
N HIS A 269 -5.61 -12.20 13.60
CA HIS A 269 -6.10 -13.47 14.17
C HIS A 269 -5.39 -13.80 15.48
N LEU A 270 -4.07 -13.70 15.52
CA LEU A 270 -3.31 -14.00 16.73
C LEU A 270 -3.60 -12.98 17.84
N ALA A 271 -3.72 -11.71 17.53
CA ALA A 271 -4.12 -10.68 18.50
C ALA A 271 -5.53 -10.95 19.07
N ALA A 272 -6.47 -11.40 18.24
CA ALA A 272 -7.84 -11.69 18.66
C ALA A 272 -7.95 -12.87 19.67
N ILE A 273 -6.95 -13.75 19.70
CA ILE A 273 -6.87 -14.85 20.68
C ILE A 273 -5.86 -14.58 21.81
N GLU A 274 -5.56 -13.29 22.04
CA GLU A 274 -4.64 -12.83 23.11
C GLU A 274 -3.19 -13.30 22.95
N LEU A 275 -2.77 -13.56 21.70
CA LEU A 275 -1.39 -13.93 21.32
C LEU A 275 -0.83 -12.94 20.29
N PRO A 276 -0.72 -11.63 20.61
CA PRO A 276 -0.22 -10.66 19.66
C PRO A 276 1.21 -10.96 19.24
N VAL A 277 1.53 -10.68 17.97
CA VAL A 277 2.87 -10.89 17.42
C VAL A 277 3.85 -9.91 18.07
N ALA A 278 5.00 -10.39 18.54
CA ALA A 278 6.05 -9.59 19.16
C ALA A 278 6.54 -8.49 18.21
N GLY A 279 6.75 -7.27 18.72
CA GLY A 279 7.18 -6.11 17.95
C GLY A 279 6.12 -5.52 17.00
N ASP A 280 4.89 -6.06 16.98
CA ASP A 280 3.82 -5.54 16.13
C ASP A 280 3.30 -4.19 16.62
N THR A 281 3.61 -3.13 15.89
CA THR A 281 3.25 -1.75 16.24
C THR A 281 1.76 -1.43 16.09
N THR A 282 1.00 -2.30 15.40
CA THR A 282 -0.43 -2.09 15.11
C THR A 282 -1.35 -2.94 16.00
N TYR A 283 -0.99 -4.20 16.22
CA TYR A 283 -1.84 -5.20 16.91
C TYR A 283 -1.21 -5.78 18.16
N GLY A 284 0.04 -5.45 18.46
CA GLY A 284 0.82 -5.97 19.58
C GLY A 284 1.48 -4.88 20.42
N VAL A 285 2.64 -5.19 20.96
CA VAL A 285 3.46 -4.28 21.78
C VAL A 285 4.65 -3.83 20.95
N ALA A 286 4.68 -2.54 20.60
CA ALA A 286 5.80 -1.94 19.91
C ALA A 286 7.08 -2.05 20.74
N GLY A 287 8.21 -2.36 20.09
CA GLY A 287 9.52 -2.45 20.74
C GLY A 287 9.74 -3.72 21.58
N ASP A 288 8.79 -4.67 21.60
CA ASP A 288 8.97 -5.95 22.28
C ASP A 288 10.20 -6.67 21.72
N LEU A 289 11.07 -7.17 22.60
CA LEU A 289 12.38 -7.78 22.28
C LEU A 289 13.31 -6.90 21.41
N GLY A 290 13.14 -5.57 21.48
CA GLY A 290 13.93 -4.60 20.69
C GLY A 290 13.54 -4.56 19.19
N LEU A 291 12.40 -5.16 18.81
CA LEU A 291 11.95 -5.19 17.44
C LEU A 291 11.28 -3.88 17.01
N GLU A 292 11.65 -3.37 15.84
CA GLU A 292 11.00 -2.24 15.18
C GLU A 292 9.82 -2.66 14.28
N ARG A 293 9.60 -3.97 14.11
CA ARG A 293 8.58 -4.58 13.27
C ARG A 293 8.03 -5.86 13.88
N GLN A 294 6.90 -6.34 13.36
CA GLN A 294 6.34 -7.64 13.75
C GLN A 294 7.33 -8.79 13.51
N PHE A 295 7.47 -9.69 14.50
CA PHE A 295 8.17 -10.97 14.32
C PHE A 295 7.32 -11.90 13.48
N LEU A 296 7.31 -11.67 12.18
CA LEU A 296 6.57 -12.46 11.20
C LEU A 296 7.42 -12.67 9.95
N HIS A 297 7.62 -13.95 9.57
CA HIS A 297 8.46 -14.33 8.45
C HIS A 297 7.82 -15.47 7.66
N ALA A 298 7.66 -15.31 6.33
CA ALA A 298 7.20 -16.34 5.41
C ALA A 298 8.33 -17.35 5.17
N ALA A 299 8.43 -18.35 6.05
CA ALA A 299 9.60 -19.23 6.17
C ALA A 299 9.61 -20.39 5.16
N ARG A 300 8.45 -20.85 4.67
CA ARG A 300 8.36 -21.93 3.70
C ARG A 300 7.22 -21.75 2.73
N LEU A 301 7.49 -22.08 1.47
CA LEU A 301 6.55 -22.06 0.37
C LEU A 301 6.63 -23.38 -0.38
N ALA A 302 5.52 -24.14 -0.45
CA ALA A 302 5.52 -25.42 -1.16
C ALA A 302 4.25 -25.58 -1.99
N PHE A 303 4.42 -26.12 -3.22
CA PHE A 303 3.34 -26.35 -4.17
C PHE A 303 3.80 -27.28 -5.31
N GLU A 304 2.85 -27.83 -6.04
CA GLU A 304 3.11 -28.51 -7.31
C GLU A 304 3.31 -27.44 -8.42
N HIS A 305 4.41 -27.53 -9.14
CA HIS A 305 4.73 -26.58 -10.20
C HIS A 305 3.64 -26.59 -11.28
N PRO A 306 3.03 -25.42 -11.60
CA PRO A 306 1.80 -25.38 -12.38
C PRO A 306 1.97 -25.76 -13.86
N VAL A 307 3.21 -25.88 -14.36
CA VAL A 307 3.52 -26.24 -15.74
C VAL A 307 4.14 -27.63 -15.79
N THR A 308 5.17 -27.89 -14.99
CA THR A 308 5.95 -29.16 -15.05
C THR A 308 5.38 -30.26 -14.17
N GLY A 309 4.52 -29.94 -13.18
CA GLY A 309 4.01 -30.91 -12.20
C GLY A 309 5.03 -31.34 -11.13
N SER A 310 6.26 -30.82 -11.17
CA SER A 310 7.27 -31.13 -10.16
C SER A 310 6.98 -30.46 -8.82
N ALA A 311 7.44 -31.06 -7.72
CA ALA A 311 7.33 -30.41 -6.42
C ALA A 311 8.29 -29.25 -6.30
N VAL A 312 7.77 -28.07 -5.91
CA VAL A 312 8.55 -26.91 -5.49
C VAL A 312 8.40 -26.78 -3.99
N ASP A 313 9.50 -26.84 -3.24
CA ASP A 313 9.53 -26.70 -1.78
C ASP A 313 10.75 -25.87 -1.39
N VAL A 314 10.50 -24.63 -0.99
CA VAL A 314 11.53 -23.62 -0.75
C VAL A 314 11.40 -23.12 0.69
N SER A 315 12.51 -23.00 1.38
CA SER A 315 12.58 -22.46 2.75
C SER A 315 13.51 -21.26 2.81
N SER A 316 13.17 -20.30 3.68
CA SER A 316 13.99 -19.13 4.00
C SER A 316 14.30 -19.10 5.49
N PRO A 317 15.55 -18.90 5.90
CA PRO A 317 15.93 -18.77 7.30
C PRO A 317 15.43 -17.45 7.89
N LEU A 318 15.28 -17.38 9.22
CA LEU A 318 14.99 -16.12 9.89
C LEU A 318 16.05 -15.06 9.56
N PRO A 319 15.65 -13.85 9.20
CA PRO A 319 16.60 -12.75 9.01
C PRO A 319 17.24 -12.35 10.34
N PRO A 320 18.42 -11.68 10.31
CA PRO A 320 19.25 -11.43 11.49
C PRO A 320 18.54 -10.75 12.66
N ASP A 321 17.65 -9.79 12.38
CA ASP A 321 16.87 -9.07 13.39
C ASP A 321 15.92 -10.00 14.14
N LEU A 322 15.19 -10.87 13.42
CA LEU A 322 14.29 -11.84 14.04
C LEU A 322 15.05 -12.96 14.73
N ALA A 323 16.19 -13.41 14.18
CA ALA A 323 17.03 -14.41 14.82
C ALA A 323 17.59 -13.88 16.17
N ALA A 324 18.03 -12.63 16.23
CA ALA A 324 18.49 -11.97 17.45
C ALA A 324 17.37 -11.83 18.49
N ALA A 325 16.17 -11.40 18.08
CA ALA A 325 15.01 -11.30 18.96
C ALA A 325 14.61 -12.67 19.54
N LEU A 326 14.64 -13.73 18.73
CA LEU A 326 14.38 -15.11 19.20
C LEU A 326 15.43 -15.56 20.22
N ALA A 327 16.73 -15.26 20.00
CA ALA A 327 17.78 -15.56 20.95
C ALA A 327 17.56 -14.83 22.28
N THR A 328 17.16 -13.54 22.24
CA THR A 328 16.80 -12.77 23.44
C THR A 328 15.59 -13.37 24.18
N ALA A 329 14.56 -13.85 23.43
CA ALA A 329 13.40 -14.45 24.04
C ALA A 329 13.69 -15.82 24.71
N ARG A 330 14.78 -16.50 24.33
CA ARG A 330 15.24 -17.77 24.89
C ARG A 330 16.09 -17.60 26.15
N SER A 331 16.72 -16.43 26.33
CA SER A 331 17.53 -16.10 27.52
C SER A 331 16.65 -15.69 28.71
#